data_6765db812e65263c23b740556ccb5bda
#
_entry.id   6765db812e65263c23b740556ccb5bda
#
_cell.length_a   1.000
_cell.length_b   1.000
_cell.length_c   1.000
_cell.angle_alpha   90.00
_cell.angle_beta   90.00
_cell.angle_gamma   90.00
#
_symmetry.space_group_name_H-M   'P 1'
#
loop_
_entity.id
_entity.type
_entity.pdbx_description
1 polymer ?
#
loop_
_entity_poly.entity_id
_entity_poly.type
_entity_poly.pdbx_seq_one_letter_code
_entity_poly.pdbx_strand_id
1 'polypeptide(L)'
;VTLYGTKHPGLVDGIITSGALTRYNLKLFGEPDRSQPVDKYLPNELGDGVCSDEDTIRKYELDDLVAKDISYGLIYTLLDGVELLKAQAASFTDPILILHGKEDGLVSYQDSLELFNDISSEHKSMHIYDGLKHEIFNESSYNQSIFQEIVDWLNHNVSQ
;
A
#
# COMPACT_ATOMS: atom_id res chain seq x y z
N VAL A 1 -4.03 2.13 -6.78
CA VAL A 1 -3.24 2.60 -7.95
C VAL A 1 -2.59 1.44 -8.70
N THR A 2 -1.94 0.44 -8.05
CA THR A 2 -1.32 -0.71 -8.73
C THR A 2 -2.29 -1.49 -9.63
N LEU A 3 -3.49 -1.79 -9.12
CA LEU A 3 -4.52 -2.46 -9.90
C LEU A 3 -4.98 -1.62 -11.11
N TYR A 4 -5.00 -0.29 -10.97
CA TYR A 4 -5.31 0.61 -12.09
C TYR A 4 -4.25 0.49 -13.19
N GLY A 5 -2.94 0.63 -12.87
CA GLY A 5 -1.87 0.48 -13.86
C GLY A 5 -1.83 -0.91 -14.50
N THR A 6 -2.15 -1.97 -13.72
CA THR A 6 -2.25 -3.34 -14.26
C THR A 6 -3.37 -3.47 -15.30
N LYS A 7 -4.53 -2.82 -15.07
CA LYS A 7 -5.69 -2.88 -15.99
C LYS A 7 -5.63 -1.90 -17.14
N HIS A 8 -4.90 -0.82 -16.97
CA HIS A 8 -4.85 0.32 -17.89
C HIS A 8 -3.42 0.78 -18.14
N PRO A 9 -2.52 -0.10 -18.61
CA PRO A 9 -1.12 0.24 -18.83
C PRO A 9 -0.97 1.38 -19.85
N GLY A 10 -0.05 2.30 -19.57
CA GLY A 10 0.26 3.43 -20.45
C GLY A 10 -0.70 4.61 -20.37
N LEU A 11 -1.64 4.63 -19.41
CA LEU A 11 -2.57 5.75 -19.22
C LEU A 11 -2.12 6.79 -18.19
N VAL A 12 -1.02 6.54 -17.48
CA VAL A 12 -0.45 7.47 -16.51
C VAL A 12 1.05 7.60 -16.72
N ASP A 13 1.61 8.76 -16.42
CA ASP A 13 3.04 9.04 -16.60
C ASP A 13 3.92 8.32 -15.56
N GLY A 14 3.32 7.91 -14.43
CA GLY A 14 3.99 7.13 -13.40
C GLY A 14 3.09 6.87 -12.19
N ILE A 15 3.47 5.87 -11.41
CA ILE A 15 2.75 5.46 -10.19
C ILE A 15 3.71 5.47 -9.02
N ILE A 16 3.27 6.02 -7.89
CA ILE A 16 3.99 5.95 -6.62
C ILE A 16 3.13 5.19 -5.63
N THR A 17 3.70 4.21 -4.94
CA THR A 17 3.03 3.45 -3.90
C THR A 17 3.73 3.61 -2.55
N SER A 18 2.94 3.60 -1.47
CA SER A 18 3.42 3.56 -0.09
C SER A 18 2.64 2.49 0.65
N GLY A 19 3.33 1.46 1.16
CA GLY A 19 2.71 0.39 1.94
C GLY A 19 1.61 -0.37 1.18
N ALA A 20 1.77 -0.60 -0.14
CA ALA A 20 0.69 -1.11 -0.98
C ALA A 20 0.39 -2.60 -0.72
N LEU A 21 -0.86 -2.90 -0.38
CA LEU A 21 -1.35 -4.28 -0.26
C LEU A 21 -1.48 -4.91 -1.65
N THR A 22 -0.57 -5.80 -1.99
CA THR A 22 -0.49 -6.41 -3.32
C THR A 22 -0.43 -7.94 -3.33
N ARG A 23 -0.12 -8.55 -2.18
CA ARG A 23 0.03 -10.02 -2.04
C ARG A 23 -0.68 -10.61 -0.82
N TYR A 24 -0.97 -9.80 0.19
CA TYR A 24 -1.63 -10.21 1.42
C TYR A 24 -0.79 -11.15 2.31
N ASN A 25 0.52 -10.95 2.35
CA ASN A 25 1.44 -11.84 3.09
C ASN A 25 1.23 -11.84 4.61
N LEU A 26 0.88 -10.69 5.22
CA LEU A 26 0.57 -10.61 6.66
C LEU A 26 -0.78 -11.20 7.04
N LYS A 27 -1.69 -11.41 6.08
CA LYS A 27 -3.03 -11.93 6.33
C LYS A 27 -3.77 -11.15 7.44
N LEU A 28 -3.74 -9.83 7.36
CA LEU A 28 -4.24 -8.91 8.38
C LEU A 28 -5.64 -9.24 8.92
N PHE A 29 -6.53 -9.74 8.05
CA PHE A 29 -7.88 -10.19 8.41
C PHE A 29 -7.98 -11.73 8.49
N GLY A 30 -6.86 -12.44 8.64
CA GLY A 30 -6.81 -13.90 8.59
C GLY A 30 -7.19 -14.47 7.22
N GLU A 31 -7.71 -15.69 7.24
CA GLU A 31 -8.35 -16.29 6.07
C GLU A 31 -9.86 -16.04 6.20
N PRO A 32 -10.42 -15.06 5.47
CA PRO A 32 -11.78 -14.64 5.70
C PRO A 32 -12.77 -15.73 5.30
N ASP A 33 -13.70 -16.02 6.19
CA ASP A 33 -14.85 -16.87 5.89
C ASP A 33 -15.80 -16.13 4.96
N ARG A 34 -15.78 -16.50 3.69
CA ARG A 34 -16.61 -15.89 2.64
C ARG A 34 -18.11 -16.22 2.78
N SER A 35 -18.50 -17.02 3.78
CA SER A 35 -19.90 -17.25 4.12
C SER A 35 -20.53 -16.09 4.90
N GLN A 36 -19.71 -15.19 5.45
CA GLN A 36 -20.23 -14.05 6.20
C GLN A 36 -20.94 -13.04 5.27
N PRO A 37 -22.07 -12.46 5.71
CA PRO A 37 -22.76 -11.42 4.94
C PRO A 37 -21.85 -10.23 4.67
N VAL A 38 -21.94 -9.64 3.46
CA VAL A 38 -21.10 -8.50 3.02
C VAL A 38 -21.30 -7.24 3.86
N ASP A 39 -22.47 -7.09 4.44
CA ASP A 39 -22.90 -5.99 5.32
C ASP A 39 -22.66 -6.27 6.82
N LYS A 40 -22.04 -7.39 7.16
CA LYS A 40 -21.54 -7.65 8.50
C LYS A 40 -20.23 -6.86 8.71
N TYR A 41 -20.07 -6.28 9.89
CA TYR A 41 -18.92 -5.47 10.26
C TYR A 41 -18.11 -6.13 11.37
N LEU A 42 -16.84 -5.75 11.44
CA LEU A 42 -15.90 -6.04 12.54
C LEU A 42 -15.20 -4.74 12.96
N PRO A 43 -14.73 -4.64 14.22
CA PRO A 43 -14.03 -3.44 14.69
C PRO A 43 -12.77 -3.16 13.85
N ASN A 44 -12.49 -1.86 13.63
CA ASN A 44 -11.24 -1.43 13.04
C ASN A 44 -10.16 -1.35 14.12
N GLU A 45 -9.27 -2.33 14.15
CA GLU A 45 -8.16 -2.45 15.09
C GLU A 45 -6.79 -2.18 14.43
N LEU A 46 -6.76 -1.39 13.35
CA LEU A 46 -5.55 -1.18 12.55
C LEU A 46 -4.58 -0.14 13.15
N GLY A 47 -4.96 0.60 14.19
CA GLY A 47 -4.22 1.74 14.73
C GLY A 47 -2.75 1.45 15.11
N ASP A 48 -2.46 0.32 15.75
CA ASP A 48 -1.13 0.00 16.29
C ASP A 48 -0.03 -0.20 15.22
N GLY A 49 -0.43 -0.52 13.99
CA GLY A 49 0.47 -0.81 12.89
C GLY A 49 0.80 0.39 11.99
N VAL A 50 0.12 1.53 12.17
CA VAL A 50 0.14 2.61 11.17
C VAL A 50 1.41 3.45 11.20
N CYS A 51 1.87 3.91 12.38
CA CYS A 51 2.96 4.89 12.51
C CYS A 51 3.73 4.69 13.81
N SER A 52 4.95 5.23 13.91
CA SER A 52 5.72 5.29 15.16
C SER A 52 5.57 6.64 15.87
N ASP A 53 5.09 7.67 15.20
CA ASP A 53 4.87 9.00 15.76
C ASP A 53 3.63 9.02 16.64
N GLU A 54 3.81 9.27 17.95
CA GLU A 54 2.73 9.23 18.95
C GLU A 54 1.64 10.28 18.69
N ASP A 55 2.02 11.45 18.16
CA ASP A 55 1.04 12.50 17.83
C ASP A 55 0.18 12.09 16.62
N THR A 56 0.75 11.40 15.66
CA THR A 56 0.02 10.85 14.52
C THR A 56 -0.94 9.75 14.96
N ILE A 57 -0.49 8.81 15.82
CA ILE A 57 -1.36 7.76 16.37
C ILE A 57 -2.54 8.38 17.12
N ARG A 58 -2.28 9.36 18.00
CA ARG A 58 -3.34 10.04 18.76
C ARG A 58 -4.34 10.77 17.84
N LYS A 59 -3.86 11.41 16.77
CA LYS A 59 -4.74 12.06 15.78
C LYS A 59 -5.62 11.06 15.06
N TYR A 60 -5.06 9.92 14.65
CA TYR A 60 -5.80 8.82 14.02
C TYR A 60 -6.93 8.30 14.91
N GLU A 61 -6.66 8.08 16.20
CA GLU A 61 -7.65 7.59 17.17
C GLU A 61 -8.82 8.56 17.39
N LEU A 62 -8.52 9.87 17.37
CA LEU A 62 -9.47 10.95 17.64
C LEU A 62 -10.20 11.45 16.39
N ASP A 63 -9.78 11.03 15.19
CA ASP A 63 -10.36 11.49 13.95
C ASP A 63 -11.72 10.82 13.70
N ASP A 64 -12.78 11.64 13.64
CA ASP A 64 -14.13 11.18 13.35
C ASP A 64 -14.30 10.64 11.92
N LEU A 65 -13.35 10.95 11.01
CA LEU A 65 -13.35 10.43 9.64
C LEU A 65 -12.74 9.04 9.54
N VAL A 66 -12.02 8.58 10.56
CA VAL A 66 -11.52 7.21 10.62
C VAL A 66 -12.68 6.27 10.91
N ALA A 67 -12.98 5.38 9.96
CA ALA A 67 -14.03 4.38 10.12
C ALA A 67 -13.73 3.47 11.33
N LYS A 68 -14.69 3.34 12.23
CA LYS A 68 -14.54 2.51 13.44
C LYS A 68 -14.82 1.03 13.19
N ASP A 69 -15.41 0.73 12.04
CA ASP A 69 -15.76 -0.64 11.64
C ASP A 69 -15.42 -0.89 10.19
N ILE A 70 -15.09 -2.14 9.87
CA ILE A 70 -14.73 -2.62 8.53
C ILE A 70 -15.74 -3.69 8.11
N SER A 71 -16.35 -3.54 6.93
CA SER A 71 -17.30 -4.54 6.43
C SER A 71 -16.60 -5.75 5.80
N TYR A 72 -17.20 -6.92 5.90
CA TYR A 72 -16.73 -8.11 5.17
C TYR A 72 -16.73 -7.89 3.66
N GLY A 73 -17.67 -7.12 3.13
CA GLY A 73 -17.70 -6.75 1.71
C GLY A 73 -16.45 -6.01 1.26
N LEU A 74 -15.94 -5.07 2.08
CA LEU A 74 -14.67 -4.38 1.80
C LEU A 74 -13.50 -5.37 1.79
N ILE A 75 -13.41 -6.24 2.80
CA ILE A 75 -12.35 -7.25 2.91
C ILE A 75 -12.36 -8.18 1.69
N TYR A 76 -13.54 -8.68 1.28
CA TYR A 76 -13.65 -9.57 0.12
C TYR A 76 -13.23 -8.87 -1.17
N THR A 77 -13.69 -7.62 -1.38
CA THR A 77 -13.31 -6.83 -2.56
C THR A 77 -11.80 -6.58 -2.62
N LEU A 78 -11.20 -6.29 -1.47
CA LEU A 78 -9.76 -6.09 -1.34
C LEU A 78 -8.99 -7.36 -1.72
N LEU A 79 -9.40 -8.53 -1.20
CA LEU A 79 -8.76 -9.81 -1.50
C LEU A 79 -8.95 -10.22 -2.97
N ASP A 80 -10.13 -9.99 -3.54
CA ASP A 80 -10.36 -10.23 -4.98
C ASP A 80 -9.46 -9.33 -5.84
N GLY A 81 -9.24 -8.09 -5.41
CA GLY A 81 -8.29 -7.18 -6.04
C GLY A 81 -6.84 -7.68 -5.96
N VAL A 82 -6.43 -8.24 -4.83
CA VAL A 82 -5.10 -8.85 -4.66
C VAL A 82 -4.91 -10.06 -5.57
N GLU A 83 -5.89 -10.97 -5.64
CA GLU A 83 -5.81 -12.14 -6.51
C GLU A 83 -5.75 -11.74 -7.99
N LEU A 84 -6.53 -10.73 -8.41
CA LEU A 84 -6.45 -10.21 -9.76
C LEU A 84 -5.08 -9.58 -10.05
N LEU A 85 -4.55 -8.83 -9.11
CA LEU A 85 -3.24 -8.18 -9.23
C LEU A 85 -2.11 -9.23 -9.35
N LYS A 86 -2.15 -10.30 -8.54
CA LYS A 86 -1.22 -11.42 -8.67
C LYS A 86 -1.29 -12.07 -10.06
N ALA A 87 -2.50 -12.38 -10.52
CA ALA A 87 -2.71 -13.07 -11.79
C ALA A 87 -2.29 -12.24 -13.01
N GLN A 88 -2.30 -10.92 -12.91
CA GLN A 88 -2.08 -10.01 -14.03
C GLN A 88 -0.89 -9.06 -13.83
N ALA A 89 -0.04 -9.27 -12.82
CA ALA A 89 1.05 -8.36 -12.49
C ALA A 89 1.95 -8.05 -13.69
N ALA A 90 2.25 -9.03 -14.54
CA ALA A 90 3.04 -8.86 -15.75
C ALA A 90 2.44 -7.87 -16.79
N SER A 91 1.16 -7.51 -16.66
CA SER A 91 0.55 -6.47 -17.50
C SER A 91 0.89 -5.04 -17.06
N PHE A 92 1.47 -4.88 -15.87
CA PHE A 92 1.87 -3.58 -15.36
C PHE A 92 3.20 -3.14 -16.00
N THR A 93 3.17 -2.07 -16.80
CA THR A 93 4.32 -1.56 -17.57
C THR A 93 4.65 -0.09 -17.32
N ASP A 94 3.80 0.63 -16.59
CA ASP A 94 4.00 2.06 -16.28
C ASP A 94 5.24 2.27 -15.38
N PRO A 95 5.91 3.43 -15.45
CA PRO A 95 6.94 3.78 -14.48
C PRO A 95 6.40 3.73 -13.05
N ILE A 96 7.16 3.13 -12.12
CA ILE A 96 6.70 2.98 -10.74
C ILE A 96 7.82 3.20 -9.71
N LEU A 97 7.48 3.95 -8.65
CA LEU A 97 8.25 4.04 -7.42
C LEU A 97 7.49 3.32 -6.29
N ILE A 98 8.10 2.28 -5.73
CA ILE A 98 7.53 1.49 -4.65
C ILE A 98 8.24 1.85 -3.34
N LEU A 99 7.51 2.42 -2.40
CA LEU A 99 8.01 2.80 -1.08
C LEU A 99 7.32 1.95 -0.01
N HIS A 100 8.07 1.46 0.98
CA HIS A 100 7.49 0.63 2.05
C HIS A 100 8.29 0.74 3.33
N GLY A 101 7.62 0.84 4.47
CA GLY A 101 8.25 0.71 5.78
C GLY A 101 8.50 -0.76 6.12
N LYS A 102 9.71 -1.09 6.55
CA LYS A 102 10.07 -2.49 6.85
C LYS A 102 9.33 -3.05 8.06
N GLU A 103 8.99 -2.17 9.01
CA GLU A 103 8.28 -2.49 10.25
C GLU A 103 6.76 -2.27 10.10
N ASP A 104 6.25 -2.20 8.86
CA ASP A 104 4.82 -2.10 8.57
C ASP A 104 4.07 -3.28 9.16
N GLY A 105 3.21 -3.01 10.16
CA GLY A 105 2.40 -3.99 10.86
C GLY A 105 1.08 -4.33 10.17
N LEU A 106 0.73 -3.62 9.09
CA LEU A 106 -0.52 -3.80 8.35
C LEU A 106 -0.32 -4.55 7.04
N VAL A 107 0.72 -4.18 6.31
CA VAL A 107 1.07 -4.77 5.01
C VAL A 107 2.54 -5.20 5.04
N SER A 108 2.81 -6.45 4.71
CA SER A 108 4.19 -6.93 4.63
C SER A 108 4.98 -6.21 3.54
N TYR A 109 6.19 -5.76 3.83
CA TYR A 109 7.09 -5.25 2.79
C TYR A 109 7.43 -6.32 1.73
N GLN A 110 7.24 -7.60 2.03
CA GLN A 110 7.34 -8.70 1.06
C GLN A 110 6.33 -8.54 -0.09
N ASP A 111 5.15 -7.95 0.18
CA ASP A 111 4.17 -7.61 -0.86
C ASP A 111 4.79 -6.71 -1.93
N SER A 112 5.58 -5.71 -1.52
CA SER A 112 6.30 -4.81 -2.42
C SER A 112 7.43 -5.51 -3.17
N LEU A 113 8.19 -6.38 -2.51
CA LEU A 113 9.26 -7.17 -3.16
C LEU A 113 8.70 -8.08 -4.25
N GLU A 114 7.62 -8.80 -3.96
CA GLU A 114 6.97 -9.68 -4.92
C GLU A 114 6.36 -8.88 -6.09
N LEU A 115 5.66 -7.77 -5.79
CA LEU A 115 5.16 -6.88 -6.84
C LEU A 115 6.28 -6.41 -7.76
N PHE A 116 7.39 -5.92 -7.19
CA PHE A 116 8.55 -5.44 -7.95
C PHE A 116 9.12 -6.51 -8.90
N ASN A 117 9.15 -7.77 -8.45
CA ASN A 117 9.64 -8.88 -9.26
C ASN A 117 8.66 -9.28 -10.38
N ASP A 118 7.36 -9.21 -10.12
CA ASP A 118 6.33 -9.76 -11.00
C ASP A 118 5.88 -8.79 -12.11
N ILE A 119 6.06 -7.48 -11.92
CA ILE A 119 5.68 -6.47 -12.92
C ILE A 119 6.70 -6.36 -14.06
N SER A 120 6.21 -6.01 -15.26
CA SER A 120 7.03 -5.85 -16.48
C SER A 120 7.50 -4.41 -16.73
N SER A 121 7.32 -3.48 -15.78
CA SER A 121 7.83 -2.12 -15.93
C SER A 121 9.35 -2.12 -16.10
N GLU A 122 9.84 -1.42 -17.13
CA GLU A 122 11.28 -1.18 -17.35
C GLU A 122 11.84 -0.04 -16.48
N HIS A 123 10.95 0.86 -16.02
CA HIS A 123 11.26 2.01 -15.16
C HIS A 123 10.67 1.80 -13.77
N LYS A 124 11.25 0.88 -13.00
CA LYS A 124 10.81 0.56 -11.64
C LYS A 124 11.91 0.80 -10.62
N SER A 125 11.56 1.50 -9.55
CA SER A 125 12.43 1.76 -8.41
C SER A 125 11.71 1.32 -7.13
N MET A 126 12.47 0.89 -6.13
CA MET A 126 11.92 0.47 -4.85
C MET A 126 12.84 0.90 -3.72
N HIS A 127 12.24 1.38 -2.61
CA HIS A 127 12.95 1.64 -1.38
C HIS A 127 12.17 1.08 -0.18
N ILE A 128 12.83 0.22 0.58
CA ILE A 128 12.33 -0.33 1.84
C ILE A 128 13.04 0.40 2.98
N TYR A 129 12.29 1.15 3.79
CA TYR A 129 12.82 1.97 4.87
C TYR A 129 12.91 1.17 6.17
N ASP A 130 14.12 0.94 6.67
CA ASP A 130 14.35 0.31 7.97
C ASP A 130 13.76 1.16 9.09
N GLY A 131 13.04 0.54 10.03
CA GLY A 131 12.48 1.19 11.21
C GLY A 131 11.18 1.96 10.98
N LEU A 132 10.68 2.07 9.74
CA LEU A 132 9.42 2.75 9.45
C LEU A 132 8.25 1.78 9.36
N LYS A 133 7.06 2.25 9.77
CA LYS A 133 5.80 1.52 9.71
C LYS A 133 5.03 1.82 8.41
N HIS A 134 3.69 1.67 8.44
CA HIS A 134 2.82 1.79 7.27
C HIS A 134 2.77 3.21 6.68
N GLU A 135 2.55 4.20 7.53
CA GLU A 135 2.42 5.61 7.12
C GLU A 135 3.77 6.32 7.09
N ILE A 136 4.68 5.89 6.21
CA ILE A 136 6.05 6.44 6.11
C ILE A 136 6.11 7.95 5.95
N PHE A 137 5.09 8.58 5.37
CA PHE A 137 5.00 10.03 5.18
C PHE A 137 4.68 10.79 6.48
N ASN A 138 4.17 10.11 7.49
CA ASN A 138 3.83 10.64 8.78
C ASN A 138 4.91 10.41 9.84
N GLU A 139 6.01 9.75 9.48
CA GLU A 139 7.20 9.58 10.32
C GLU A 139 8.03 10.86 10.31
N SER A 140 7.86 11.72 11.33
CA SER A 140 8.34 13.11 11.36
C SER A 140 9.85 13.26 11.14
N SER A 141 10.67 12.27 11.54
CA SER A 141 12.12 12.28 11.36
C SER A 141 12.58 11.96 9.94
N TYR A 142 11.72 11.39 9.09
CA TYR A 142 12.08 10.85 7.77
C TYR A 142 11.33 11.48 6.61
N ASN A 143 10.16 12.07 6.86
CA ASN A 143 9.23 12.50 5.83
C ASN A 143 9.85 13.45 4.79
N GLN A 144 10.72 14.37 5.19
CA GLN A 144 11.37 15.31 4.26
C GLN A 144 12.29 14.59 3.26
N SER A 145 13.06 13.61 3.71
CA SER A 145 13.95 12.83 2.83
C SER A 145 13.14 11.96 1.87
N ILE A 146 12.02 11.40 2.32
CA ILE A 146 11.11 10.61 1.49
C ILE A 146 10.45 11.48 0.43
N PHE A 147 9.99 12.69 0.79
CA PHE A 147 9.43 13.62 -0.17
C PHE A 147 10.46 14.09 -1.19
N GLN A 148 11.71 14.30 -0.77
CA GLN A 148 12.79 14.65 -1.71
C GLN A 148 13.04 13.51 -2.71
N GLU A 149 13.08 12.25 -2.25
CA GLU A 149 13.23 11.08 -3.12
C GLU A 149 12.09 10.99 -4.15
N ILE A 150 10.85 11.26 -3.72
CA ILE A 150 9.70 11.31 -4.64
C ILE A 150 9.87 12.40 -5.70
N VAL A 151 10.27 13.60 -5.29
CA VAL A 151 10.50 14.74 -6.21
C VAL A 151 11.60 14.41 -7.23
N ASP A 152 12.69 13.83 -6.76
CA ASP A 152 13.82 13.45 -7.63
C ASP A 152 13.39 12.36 -8.62
N TRP A 153 12.62 11.37 -8.17
CA TRP A 153 12.08 10.32 -9.02
C TRP A 153 11.12 10.89 -10.08
N LEU A 154 10.20 11.78 -9.70
CA LEU A 154 9.27 12.43 -10.61
C LEU A 154 10.00 13.23 -11.68
N ASN A 155 11.01 14.02 -11.30
CA ASN A 155 11.80 14.81 -12.24
C ASN A 155 12.59 13.96 -13.24
N HIS A 156 12.92 12.72 -12.88
CA HIS A 156 13.69 11.79 -13.72
C HIS A 156 12.81 10.94 -14.64
N ASN A 157 11.65 10.53 -14.19
CA ASN A 157 10.83 9.51 -14.84
C ASN A 157 9.53 10.05 -15.49
N VAL A 158 9.08 11.25 -15.08
CA VAL A 158 7.89 11.87 -15.65
C VAL A 158 8.35 12.97 -16.61
N SER A 159 8.07 12.79 -17.89
CA SER A 159 8.41 13.78 -18.94
C SER A 159 7.63 15.08 -18.71
N GLN A 160 8.34 16.21 -18.75
CA GLN A 160 7.74 17.54 -18.77
C GLN A 160 7.06 17.81 -20.10
#